data_5885cfdbd59b73525ec356909649315d
#
_entry.id   5885cfdbd59b73525ec356909649315d
#
_cell.length_a   1.000
_cell.length_b   1.000
_cell.length_c   1.000
_cell.angle_alpha   90.00
_cell.angle_beta   90.00
_cell.angle_gamma   90.00
#
_symmetry.space_group_name_H-M   'P 1'
#
loop_
_entity.id
_entity.type
_entity.pdbx_description
1 polymer ?
#
loop_
_entity_poly.entity_id
_entity_poly.type
_entity_poly.pdbx_seq_one_letter_code
_entity_poly.pdbx_strand_id
1 'polypeptide(L)'
;MLTAKDIMTNKVISVTPDTSIEELSSILVKNEISGVPVVDDSGLLYGIVTENDLISQNKRLHIPTVVSFLDAAIYLESSKKFEQDVKRLTATKVKEICTRKVVTISEDISLVDIATLMAEKKVQLLPVVKAGKVIGIVGKRDMVKAVARQAE
;
A
#
# COMPACT_ATOMS: atom_id res chain seq x y z
N MET A 1 -8.02 28.11 -1.48
CA MET A 1 -6.93 27.20 -1.09
C MET A 1 -7.33 25.77 -1.42
N LEU A 2 -6.49 25.05 -2.09
CA LEU A 2 -6.78 23.67 -2.47
C LEU A 2 -6.69 22.72 -1.27
N THR A 3 -7.63 21.78 -1.23
CA THR A 3 -7.71 20.73 -0.21
C THR A 3 -7.64 19.34 -0.86
N ALA A 4 -7.59 18.30 -0.05
CA ALA A 4 -7.60 16.94 -0.54
C ALA A 4 -8.78 16.67 -1.49
N LYS A 5 -9.95 17.17 -1.15
CA LYS A 5 -11.17 17.04 -1.96
C LYS A 5 -10.99 17.57 -3.38
N ASP A 6 -10.22 18.65 -3.55
CA ASP A 6 -10.01 19.28 -4.85
C ASP A 6 -9.05 18.50 -5.76
N ILE A 7 -8.14 17.71 -5.17
CA ILE A 7 -7.06 17.04 -5.90
C ILE A 7 -7.14 15.53 -5.89
N MET A 8 -7.92 14.93 -4.99
CA MET A 8 -8.01 13.47 -4.86
C MET A 8 -8.62 12.82 -6.10
N THR A 9 -8.23 11.59 -6.33
CA THR A 9 -8.90 10.72 -7.30
C THR A 9 -10.15 10.15 -6.63
N ASN A 10 -11.33 10.45 -7.20
CA ASN A 10 -12.63 10.03 -6.64
C ASN A 10 -12.99 8.58 -6.98
N LYS A 11 -12.62 8.12 -8.19
CA LYS A 11 -12.84 6.74 -8.60
C LYS A 11 -11.72 5.87 -8.03
N VAL A 12 -11.88 5.50 -6.77
CA VAL A 12 -10.87 4.70 -6.08
C VAL A 12 -10.96 3.25 -6.53
N ILE A 13 -9.84 2.73 -7.01
CA ILE A 13 -9.68 1.31 -7.26
C ILE A 13 -9.22 0.71 -5.94
N SER A 14 -9.96 -0.26 -5.43
CA SER A 14 -9.67 -0.93 -4.17
C SER A 14 -9.63 -2.44 -4.36
N VAL A 15 -9.01 -3.12 -3.41
CA VAL A 15 -9.00 -4.58 -3.33
C VAL A 15 -9.51 -5.02 -1.96
N THR A 16 -9.78 -6.30 -1.81
CA THR A 16 -10.17 -6.89 -0.53
C THR A 16 -8.97 -7.62 0.10
N PRO A 17 -9.02 -7.94 1.40
CA PRO A 17 -7.95 -8.70 2.04
C PRO A 17 -7.65 -10.05 1.37
N ASP A 18 -8.65 -10.66 0.76
CA ASP A 18 -8.53 -11.97 0.11
C ASP A 18 -8.16 -11.92 -1.36
N THR A 19 -8.00 -10.73 -1.94
CA THR A 19 -7.53 -10.57 -3.32
C THR A 19 -6.16 -11.23 -3.47
N SER A 20 -5.97 -11.98 -4.56
CA SER A 20 -4.69 -12.64 -4.83
C SER A 20 -3.60 -11.65 -5.21
N ILE A 21 -2.35 -12.03 -4.98
CA ILE A 21 -1.19 -11.22 -5.35
C ILE A 21 -1.13 -11.02 -6.87
N GLU A 22 -1.46 -12.05 -7.64
CA GLU A 22 -1.50 -11.98 -9.10
C GLU A 22 -2.54 -10.98 -9.59
N GLU A 23 -3.73 -11.03 -8.99
CA GLU A 23 -4.80 -10.07 -9.32
C GLU A 23 -4.42 -8.64 -8.96
N LEU A 24 -3.82 -8.44 -7.78
CA LEU A 24 -3.30 -7.14 -7.37
C LEU A 24 -2.29 -6.61 -8.37
N SER A 25 -1.31 -7.43 -8.76
CA SER A 25 -0.28 -7.04 -9.72
C SER A 25 -0.89 -6.61 -11.05
N SER A 26 -1.86 -7.37 -11.53
CA SER A 26 -2.59 -7.06 -12.77
C SER A 26 -3.33 -5.73 -12.68
N ILE A 27 -3.98 -5.46 -11.55
CA ILE A 27 -4.70 -4.19 -11.31
C ILE A 27 -3.74 -3.01 -11.35
N LEU A 28 -2.60 -3.11 -10.67
CA LEU A 28 -1.63 -2.02 -10.63
C LEU A 28 -1.06 -1.71 -12.01
N VAL A 29 -0.69 -2.73 -12.76
CA VAL A 29 -0.14 -2.58 -14.12
C VAL A 29 -1.18 -2.03 -15.09
N LYS A 30 -2.37 -2.61 -15.11
CA LYS A 30 -3.45 -2.25 -16.04
C LYS A 30 -3.91 -0.80 -15.85
N ASN A 31 -3.96 -0.33 -14.60
CA ASN A 31 -4.44 1.01 -14.28
C ASN A 31 -3.31 2.04 -14.12
N GLU A 32 -2.06 1.62 -14.29
CA GLU A 32 -0.87 2.48 -14.15
C GLU A 32 -0.84 3.21 -12.80
N ILE A 33 -1.11 2.47 -11.72
CA ILE A 33 -1.15 3.00 -10.35
C ILE A 33 -0.12 2.29 -9.48
N SER A 34 0.34 2.99 -8.43
CA SER A 34 1.41 2.50 -7.55
C SER A 34 0.91 1.73 -6.34
N GLY A 35 -0.37 1.84 -6.03
CA GLY A 35 -0.97 1.16 -4.89
C GLY A 35 -2.46 1.38 -4.82
N VAL A 36 -3.09 0.63 -3.93
CA VAL A 36 -4.54 0.65 -3.73
C VAL A 36 -4.89 0.48 -2.26
N PRO A 37 -5.99 1.08 -1.79
CA PRO A 37 -6.51 0.75 -0.48
C PRO A 37 -7.10 -0.64 -0.47
N VAL A 38 -7.01 -1.28 0.68
CA VAL A 38 -7.63 -2.58 0.95
C VAL A 38 -8.86 -2.31 1.82
N VAL A 39 -10.01 -2.74 1.38
CA VAL A 39 -11.28 -2.52 2.08
C VAL A 39 -11.91 -3.85 2.46
N ASP A 40 -12.60 -3.88 3.60
CA ASP A 40 -13.32 -5.06 4.06
C ASP A 40 -14.72 -5.16 3.43
N ASP A 41 -15.46 -6.18 3.79
CA ASP A 41 -16.81 -6.44 3.27
C ASP A 41 -17.80 -5.31 3.60
N SER A 42 -17.54 -4.56 4.66
CA SER A 42 -18.35 -3.41 5.06
C SER A 42 -17.96 -2.11 4.33
N GLY A 43 -16.93 -2.15 3.49
CA GLY A 43 -16.40 -0.99 2.81
C GLY A 43 -15.47 -0.13 3.67
N LEU A 44 -15.11 -0.60 4.85
CA LEU A 44 -14.20 0.11 5.75
C LEU A 44 -12.74 -0.16 5.35
N LEU A 45 -11.89 0.83 5.58
CA LEU A 45 -10.47 0.72 5.30
C LEU A 45 -9.83 -0.36 6.18
N TYR A 46 -9.28 -1.38 5.55
CA TYR A 46 -8.54 -2.47 6.19
C TYR A 46 -7.03 -2.22 6.20
N GLY A 47 -6.50 -1.72 5.10
CA GLY A 47 -5.07 -1.50 4.94
C GLY A 47 -4.76 -0.79 3.64
N ILE A 48 -3.49 -0.73 3.31
CA ILE A 48 -3.00 -0.22 2.04
C ILE A 48 -1.92 -1.16 1.50
N VAL A 49 -1.90 -1.36 0.20
CA VAL A 49 -0.89 -2.19 -0.46
C VAL A 49 -0.34 -1.44 -1.68
N THR A 50 0.98 -1.47 -1.82
CA THR A 50 1.69 -0.73 -2.87
C THR A 50 2.61 -1.66 -3.64
N GLU A 51 3.15 -1.16 -4.75
CA GLU A 51 4.15 -1.87 -5.53
C GLU A 51 5.42 -2.17 -4.69
N ASN A 52 5.74 -1.34 -3.68
CA ASN A 52 6.84 -1.62 -2.76
C ASN A 52 6.61 -2.91 -1.96
N ASP A 53 5.37 -3.19 -1.57
CA ASP A 53 5.03 -4.43 -0.87
C ASP A 53 5.25 -5.65 -1.77
N LEU A 54 4.91 -5.54 -3.04
CA LEU A 54 5.14 -6.59 -4.04
C LEU A 54 6.63 -6.81 -4.30
N ILE A 55 7.40 -5.73 -4.44
CA ILE A 55 8.85 -5.80 -4.68
C ILE A 55 9.55 -6.41 -3.47
N SER A 56 9.17 -6.01 -2.27
CA SER A 56 9.74 -6.54 -1.03
C SER A 56 9.50 -8.04 -0.89
N GLN A 57 8.35 -8.52 -1.31
CA GLN A 57 8.04 -9.94 -1.35
C GLN A 57 8.99 -10.67 -2.31
N ASN A 58 9.15 -10.17 -3.53
CA ASN A 58 10.01 -10.76 -4.55
C ASN A 58 11.50 -10.73 -4.17
N LYS A 59 11.94 -9.65 -3.52
CA LYS A 59 13.30 -9.52 -3.03
C LYS A 59 13.67 -10.63 -2.05
N ARG A 60 12.71 -11.09 -1.26
CA ARG A 60 12.92 -12.21 -0.32
C ARG A 60 12.97 -13.56 -1.02
N LEU A 61 12.36 -13.69 -2.19
CA LEU A 61 12.47 -14.88 -3.04
C LEU A 61 13.87 -15.00 -3.66
N HIS A 62 14.59 -13.91 -3.78
CA HIS A 62 15.94 -13.86 -4.34
C HIS A 62 17.05 -14.09 -3.32
N ILE A 63 16.73 -14.23 -2.08
CA ILE A 63 17.78 -14.61 -1.12
C ILE A 63 18.36 -15.93 -1.60
N PRO A 64 19.68 -16.07 -1.62
CA PRO A 64 20.31 -17.37 -1.90
C PRO A 64 19.99 -18.34 -0.76
N THR A 65 18.75 -18.48 -0.54
CA THR A 65 18.09 -19.10 0.59
C THR A 65 18.04 -20.60 0.45
N VAL A 66 18.32 -21.14 -0.73
CA VAL A 66 18.29 -22.59 -0.86
C VAL A 66 19.42 -23.21 -0.04
N VAL A 67 20.60 -22.60 -0.05
CA VAL A 67 21.71 -23.06 0.78
C VAL A 67 21.47 -22.71 2.25
N SER A 68 21.02 -21.48 2.53
CA SER A 68 20.62 -21.06 3.87
C SER A 68 19.40 -21.82 4.38
N PHE A 69 18.50 -22.21 3.51
CA PHE A 69 17.34 -23.02 3.84
C PHE A 69 17.73 -24.44 4.28
N LEU A 70 18.66 -25.06 3.60
CA LEU A 70 19.15 -26.40 3.96
C LEU A 70 19.93 -26.35 5.29
N ASP A 71 20.75 -25.34 5.51
CA ASP A 71 21.44 -25.11 6.78
C ASP A 71 20.47 -24.74 7.89
N ALA A 72 19.48 -23.94 7.60
CA ALA A 72 18.45 -23.53 8.54
C ALA A 72 17.49 -24.68 8.89
N ALA A 73 17.26 -25.63 8.00
CA ALA A 73 16.43 -26.80 8.29
C ALA A 73 16.97 -27.63 9.46
N ILE A 74 18.27 -27.54 9.73
CA ILE A 74 18.92 -28.21 10.86
C ILE A 74 18.69 -27.43 12.17
N TYR A 75 18.44 -26.10 12.10
CA TYR A 75 18.28 -25.22 13.24
C TYR A 75 16.87 -24.69 13.42
N LEU A 76 15.92 -25.16 12.69
CA LEU A 76 14.63 -24.54 12.42
C LEU A 76 13.56 -24.68 13.48
N GLU A 77 13.82 -25.48 14.51
CA GLU A 77 12.80 -25.74 15.51
C GLU A 77 12.54 -24.55 16.46
N SER A 78 13.23 -23.39 16.27
CA SER A 78 13.17 -22.30 17.22
C SER A 78 13.00 -20.90 16.64
N SER A 79 12.83 -20.73 15.33
CA SER A 79 12.82 -19.39 14.73
C SER A 79 11.44 -18.96 14.25
N LYS A 80 10.72 -18.18 15.09
CA LYS A 80 9.50 -17.47 14.68
C LYS A 80 9.74 -16.55 13.48
N LYS A 81 10.94 -15.99 13.35
CA LYS A 81 11.34 -15.14 12.24
C LYS A 81 11.36 -15.90 10.93
N PHE A 82 11.81 -17.14 10.96
CA PHE A 82 11.81 -18.01 9.78
C PHE A 82 10.39 -18.37 9.33
N GLU A 83 9.51 -18.68 10.27
CA GLU A 83 8.10 -18.95 9.95
C GLU A 83 7.43 -17.72 9.31
N GLN A 84 7.73 -16.52 9.81
CA GLN A 84 7.24 -15.28 9.23
C GLN A 84 7.81 -15.05 7.83
N ASP A 85 9.09 -15.32 7.62
CA ASP A 85 9.74 -15.17 6.32
C ASP A 85 9.20 -16.20 5.30
N VAL A 86 8.97 -17.44 5.74
CA VAL A 86 8.34 -18.46 4.90
C VAL A 86 6.90 -18.07 4.55
N LYS A 87 6.13 -17.55 5.51
CA LYS A 87 4.77 -17.04 5.25
C LYS A 87 4.76 -15.93 4.22
N ARG A 88 5.74 -15.04 4.24
CA ARG A 88 5.86 -13.97 3.24
C ARG A 88 6.30 -14.49 1.89
N LEU A 89 7.18 -15.48 1.86
CA LEU A 89 7.60 -16.14 0.62
C LEU A 89 6.46 -16.90 -0.05
N THR A 90 5.51 -17.38 0.75
CA THR A 90 4.33 -18.11 0.28
C THR A 90 3.08 -17.24 0.30
N ALA A 91 3.21 -15.91 0.50
CA ALA A 91 2.09 -15.00 0.49
C ALA A 91 1.35 -15.11 -0.84
N THR A 92 0.06 -15.36 -0.76
CA THR A 92 -0.81 -15.49 -1.93
C THR A 92 -1.92 -14.47 -1.93
N LYS A 93 -2.16 -13.82 -0.80
CA LYS A 93 -3.25 -12.85 -0.60
C LYS A 93 -2.74 -11.51 -0.11
N VAL A 94 -3.44 -10.45 -0.49
CA VAL A 94 -3.15 -9.07 -0.14
C VAL A 94 -3.01 -8.88 1.37
N LYS A 95 -3.87 -9.50 2.17
CA LYS A 95 -3.83 -9.39 3.64
C LYS A 95 -2.49 -9.79 4.26
N GLU A 96 -1.74 -10.63 3.57
CA GLU A 96 -0.46 -11.14 4.06
C GLU A 96 0.69 -10.15 3.84
N ILE A 97 0.53 -9.18 2.94
CA ILE A 97 1.58 -8.21 2.60
C ILE A 97 1.20 -6.75 2.84
N CYS A 98 -0.09 -6.43 3.01
CA CYS A 98 -0.54 -5.04 3.15
C CYS A 98 -0.12 -4.42 4.49
N THR A 99 -0.07 -3.10 4.50
CA THR A 99 0.15 -2.32 5.72
C THR A 99 -1.19 -2.05 6.39
N ARG A 100 -1.32 -2.43 7.67
CA ARG A 100 -2.55 -2.25 8.44
C ARG A 100 -2.65 -0.88 9.11
N LYS A 101 -1.53 -0.31 9.53
CA LYS A 101 -1.49 1.05 10.10
C LYS A 101 -1.37 2.06 8.97
N VAL A 102 -2.51 2.46 8.44
CA VAL A 102 -2.58 3.36 7.28
C VAL A 102 -2.59 4.81 7.76
N VAL A 103 -1.74 5.64 7.15
CA VAL A 103 -1.83 7.10 7.31
C VAL A 103 -2.98 7.57 6.43
N THR A 104 -4.03 8.10 7.03
CA THR A 104 -5.22 8.60 6.33
C THR A 104 -5.35 10.11 6.47
N ILE A 105 -6.11 10.72 5.57
CA ILE A 105 -6.39 12.15 5.60
C ILE A 105 -7.88 12.41 5.46
N SER A 106 -8.31 13.58 5.93
CA SER A 106 -9.67 14.06 5.70
C SER A 106 -9.76 14.83 4.38
N GLU A 107 -10.97 14.96 3.84
CA GLU A 107 -11.20 15.68 2.58
C GLU A 107 -10.85 17.17 2.65
N ASP A 108 -10.82 17.74 3.85
CA ASP A 108 -10.61 19.19 4.08
C ASP A 108 -9.14 19.56 4.35
N ILE A 109 -8.24 18.59 4.43
CA ILE A 109 -6.82 18.84 4.70
C ILE A 109 -6.19 19.67 3.57
N SER A 110 -5.32 20.62 3.94
CA SER A 110 -4.65 21.49 2.97
C SER A 110 -3.53 20.75 2.22
N LEU A 111 -3.17 21.26 1.03
CA LEU A 111 -2.03 20.74 0.27
C LEU A 111 -0.73 20.76 1.06
N VAL A 112 -0.51 21.83 1.83
CA VAL A 112 0.71 21.97 2.64
C VAL A 112 0.79 20.85 3.68
N ASP A 113 -0.32 20.57 4.34
CA ASP A 113 -0.38 19.52 5.35
C ASP A 113 -0.24 18.12 4.74
N ILE A 114 -0.79 17.91 3.55
CA ILE A 114 -0.59 16.65 2.81
C ILE A 114 0.89 16.45 2.49
N ALA A 115 1.54 17.49 1.95
CA ALA A 115 2.96 17.44 1.61
C ALA A 115 3.82 17.16 2.85
N THR A 116 3.49 17.77 3.97
CA THR A 116 4.17 17.57 5.25
C THR A 116 4.01 16.13 5.73
N LEU A 117 2.80 15.57 5.68
CA LEU A 117 2.54 14.18 6.04
C LEU A 117 3.33 13.20 5.16
N MET A 118 3.31 13.43 3.85
CA MET A 118 4.05 12.57 2.92
C MET A 118 5.54 12.55 3.24
N ALA A 119 6.11 13.71 3.55
CA ALA A 119 7.52 13.84 3.88
C ALA A 119 7.86 13.22 5.24
N GLU A 120 7.09 13.53 6.28
CA GLU A 120 7.34 13.06 7.64
C GLU A 120 7.10 11.57 7.81
N LYS A 121 6.04 11.05 7.23
CA LYS A 121 5.66 9.63 7.32
C LYS A 121 6.30 8.78 6.22
N LYS A 122 6.98 9.41 5.28
CA LYS A 122 7.62 8.73 4.13
C LYS A 122 6.61 7.87 3.35
N VAL A 123 5.43 8.40 3.12
CA VAL A 123 4.36 7.76 2.35
C VAL A 123 4.07 8.55 1.10
N GLN A 124 3.71 7.85 0.02
CA GLN A 124 3.45 8.44 -1.29
C GLN A 124 2.00 8.28 -1.73
N LEU A 125 1.18 7.66 -0.89
CA LEU A 125 -0.20 7.35 -1.19
C LEU A 125 -1.02 7.47 0.10
N LEU A 126 -2.04 8.32 0.08
CA LEU A 126 -2.87 8.63 1.25
C LEU A 126 -4.35 8.42 0.92
N PRO A 127 -5.01 7.44 1.54
CA PRO A 127 -6.46 7.34 1.44
C PRO A 127 -7.15 8.52 2.12
N VAL A 128 -8.15 9.08 1.46
CA VAL A 128 -9.04 10.09 2.02
C VAL A 128 -10.23 9.34 2.62
N VAL A 129 -10.44 9.51 3.91
CA VAL A 129 -11.41 8.72 4.66
C VAL A 129 -12.46 9.62 5.30
N LYS A 130 -13.71 9.18 5.27
CA LYS A 130 -14.84 9.81 5.92
C LYS A 130 -15.70 8.74 6.57
N ALA A 131 -15.90 8.83 7.87
CA ALA A 131 -16.63 7.81 8.65
C ALA A 131 -16.10 6.37 8.42
N GLY A 132 -14.77 6.23 8.35
CA GLY A 132 -14.10 4.94 8.15
C GLY A 132 -14.08 4.43 6.72
N LYS A 133 -14.78 5.10 5.80
CA LYS A 133 -14.87 4.70 4.39
C LYS A 133 -13.93 5.54 3.53
N VAL A 134 -13.32 4.89 2.55
CA VAL A 134 -12.45 5.55 1.58
C VAL A 134 -13.32 6.30 0.57
N ILE A 135 -13.17 7.61 0.51
CA ILE A 135 -13.90 8.46 -0.43
C ILE A 135 -13.02 8.99 -1.57
N GLY A 136 -11.73 8.85 -1.44
CA GLY A 136 -10.77 9.27 -2.46
C GLY A 136 -9.38 8.78 -2.10
N ILE A 137 -8.45 9.08 -2.98
CA ILE A 137 -7.05 8.76 -2.77
C ILE A 137 -6.18 9.88 -3.32
N VAL A 138 -5.13 10.24 -2.57
CA VAL A 138 -4.16 11.24 -3.00
C VAL A 138 -2.80 10.57 -3.11
N GLY A 139 -2.26 10.57 -4.30
CA GLY A 139 -0.92 10.07 -4.56
C GLY A 139 0.07 11.19 -4.85
N LYS A 140 1.32 10.83 -4.91
CA LYS A 140 2.42 11.74 -5.27
C LYS A 140 2.12 12.49 -6.58
N ARG A 141 1.56 11.80 -7.57
CA ARG A 141 1.24 12.37 -8.88
C ARG A 141 0.15 13.45 -8.78
N ASP A 142 -0.84 13.24 -7.92
CA ASP A 142 -1.90 14.25 -7.67
C ASP A 142 -1.30 15.53 -7.10
N MET A 143 -0.34 15.39 -6.19
CA MET A 143 0.38 16.52 -5.61
C MET A 143 1.19 17.28 -6.65
N VAL A 144 1.88 16.59 -7.53
CA VAL A 144 2.67 17.22 -8.61
C VAL A 144 1.74 17.98 -9.56
N LYS A 145 0.61 17.39 -9.93
CA LYS A 145 -0.39 18.05 -10.77
C LYS A 145 -0.97 19.30 -10.11
N ALA A 146 -1.22 19.25 -8.81
CA ALA A 146 -1.74 20.40 -8.06
C ALA A 146 -0.74 21.56 -8.05
N VAL A 147 0.53 21.27 -7.82
CA VAL A 147 1.60 22.29 -7.87
C VAL A 147 1.70 22.89 -9.27
N ALA A 148 1.63 22.10 -10.32
CA ALA A 148 1.67 22.58 -11.70
C ALA A 148 0.51 23.54 -12.02
N ARG A 149 -0.69 23.24 -11.52
CA ARG A 149 -1.87 24.09 -11.70
C ARG A 149 -1.75 25.44 -10.98
N GLN A 150 -1.11 25.47 -9.81
CA GLN A 150 -0.91 26.71 -9.06
C GLN A 150 0.13 27.63 -9.72
N ALA A 151 1.01 27.10 -10.55
CA ALA A 151 2.03 27.85 -11.26
C ALA A 151 1.48 28.56 -12.53
N GLU A 152 0.27 28.19 -13.00
CA GLU A 152 -0.42 28.84 -14.12
C GLU A 152 -1.22 30.05 -13.67
#